data_e595c7668f17f0ac899ccf2bf61374fe
#
_entry.id   e595c7668f17f0ac899ccf2bf61374fe
#
_cell.length_a   1.000
_cell.length_b   1.000
_cell.length_c   1.000
_cell.angle_alpha   90.00
_cell.angle_beta   90.00
_cell.angle_gamma   90.00
#
_symmetry.space_group_name_H-M   'P 1'
#
loop_
_entity.id
_entity.type
_entity.pdbx_description
1 polymer ?
#
loop_
_entity_poly.entity_id
_entity_poly.type
_entity_poly.pdbx_seq_one_letter_code
_entity_poly.pdbx_strand_id
1 'polypeptide(L)'
;MEIKRPKIKSMKYEDFNDNEYLEQMVRELRENGTHVVAGCLDEVINWGRSNSLWPLTFATSCCGIEFMAVGAARYDFARFGFEVARASPRQADFIMVAGTITHKMAPVLRRLYDQMADPKYVIAVGGCAISGGPFKKSYHVVNGV
;
A
#
# COMPACT_ATOMS: atom_id res chain seq x y z
N MET A 1 -13.36 -8.57 40.78
CA MET A 1 -13.79 -7.55 39.83
C MET A 1 -13.59 -8.13 38.44
N GLU A 2 -14.63 -8.68 37.85
CA GLU A 2 -14.59 -9.41 36.60
C GLU A 2 -14.65 -8.41 35.45
N ILE A 3 -13.53 -8.29 34.68
CA ILE A 3 -13.45 -7.42 33.50
C ILE A 3 -14.26 -8.12 32.40
N LYS A 4 -15.50 -7.69 32.18
CA LYS A 4 -16.33 -8.13 31.05
C LYS A 4 -15.67 -7.65 29.76
N ARG A 5 -15.00 -8.57 29.03
CA ARG A 5 -14.49 -8.29 27.68
C ARG A 5 -15.68 -8.00 26.76
N PRO A 6 -15.68 -6.88 26.03
CA PRO A 6 -16.70 -6.63 25.04
C PRO A 6 -16.69 -7.75 24.00
N LYS A 7 -17.86 -8.27 23.64
CA LYS A 7 -18.01 -9.24 22.56
C LYS A 7 -17.70 -8.52 21.25
N ILE A 8 -16.50 -8.70 20.73
CA ILE A 8 -16.15 -8.23 19.40
C ILE A 8 -16.97 -9.06 18.40
N LYS A 9 -18.07 -8.49 17.88
CA LYS A 9 -18.74 -9.01 16.69
C LYS A 9 -17.71 -8.99 15.56
N SER A 10 -17.62 -10.06 14.77
CA SER A 10 -16.81 -10.11 13.56
C SER A 10 -17.34 -9.02 12.59
N MET A 11 -16.73 -7.86 12.64
CA MET A 11 -17.02 -6.76 11.74
C MET A 11 -16.39 -7.02 10.38
N LYS A 12 -17.13 -6.74 9.31
CA LYS A 12 -16.57 -6.68 7.96
C LYS A 12 -15.70 -5.42 7.86
N TYR A 13 -14.64 -5.48 7.08
CA TYR A 13 -13.66 -4.40 6.89
C TYR A 13 -14.31 -3.06 6.43
N GLU A 14 -15.48 -3.13 5.79
CA GLU A 14 -16.27 -1.98 5.34
C GLU A 14 -16.80 -1.12 6.50
N ASP A 15 -16.98 -1.72 7.69
CA ASP A 15 -17.51 -1.04 8.88
C ASP A 15 -16.43 -0.24 9.65
N PHE A 16 -15.16 -0.36 9.25
CA PHE A 16 -14.03 0.26 9.98
C PHE A 16 -13.80 1.74 9.64
N ASN A 17 -14.50 2.26 8.63
CA ASN A 17 -14.32 3.64 8.15
C ASN A 17 -15.37 4.61 8.69
N ASP A 18 -16.23 4.17 9.60
CA ASP A 18 -17.23 5.02 10.21
C ASP A 18 -16.64 5.77 11.40
N ASN A 19 -16.46 7.09 11.22
CA ASN A 19 -16.10 8.02 12.29
C ASN A 19 -17.04 7.89 13.51
N GLU A 20 -18.28 7.46 13.29
CA GLU A 20 -19.30 7.24 14.31
C GLU A 20 -18.93 6.11 15.28
N TYR A 21 -18.33 5.01 14.78
CA TYR A 21 -17.86 3.91 15.63
C TYR A 21 -16.67 4.33 16.51
N LEU A 22 -15.74 5.09 15.94
CA LEU A 22 -14.61 5.63 16.69
C LEU A 22 -15.09 6.61 17.77
N GLU A 23 -16.07 7.46 17.45
CA GLU A 23 -16.65 8.37 18.43
C GLU A 23 -17.39 7.64 19.56
N GLN A 24 -18.09 6.55 19.26
CA GLN A 24 -18.73 5.72 20.29
C GLN A 24 -17.69 5.05 21.18
N MET A 25 -16.63 4.48 20.61
CA MET A 25 -15.54 3.86 21.36
C MET A 25 -14.80 4.88 22.23
N VAL A 26 -14.58 6.10 21.71
CA VAL A 26 -13.98 7.21 22.49
C VAL A 26 -14.89 7.64 23.66
N ARG A 27 -16.21 7.66 23.47
CA ARG A 27 -17.16 7.95 24.55
C ARG A 27 -17.14 6.89 25.64
N GLU A 28 -17.18 5.61 25.26
CA GLU A 28 -17.10 4.50 26.22
C GLU A 28 -15.79 4.49 27.00
N LEU A 29 -14.65 4.78 26.32
CA LEU A 29 -13.35 4.90 26.99
C LEU A 29 -13.29 6.11 27.93
N ARG A 30 -13.93 7.22 27.58
CA ARG A 30 -14.00 8.40 28.42
C ARG A 30 -14.88 8.18 29.66
N GLU A 31 -16.01 7.46 29.52
CA GLU A 31 -16.90 7.10 30.63
C GLU A 31 -16.24 6.13 31.61
N ASN A 32 -15.37 5.23 31.12
CA ASN A 32 -14.59 4.29 31.92
C ASN A 32 -13.35 4.93 32.59
N GLY A 33 -13.17 6.25 32.50
CA GLY A 33 -12.08 6.97 33.16
C GLY A 33 -10.70 6.74 32.55
N THR A 34 -10.62 6.09 31.39
CA THR A 34 -9.38 5.93 30.63
C THR A 34 -9.19 7.16 29.75
N HIS A 35 -8.21 8.00 30.07
CA HIS A 35 -7.82 9.17 29.26
C HIS A 35 -7.06 8.76 28.01
N VAL A 36 -7.66 7.90 27.16
CA VAL A 36 -7.08 7.54 25.88
C VAL A 36 -7.60 8.52 24.83
N VAL A 37 -6.68 9.31 24.28
CA VAL A 37 -6.96 10.21 23.16
C VAL A 37 -6.99 9.40 21.86
N ALA A 38 -8.10 8.69 21.61
CA ALA A 38 -8.21 7.78 20.46
C ALA A 38 -8.09 8.52 19.10
N GLY A 39 -8.53 9.80 19.04
CA GLY A 39 -8.36 10.61 17.82
C GLY A 39 -6.91 10.85 17.40
N CYS A 40 -5.96 10.88 18.35
CA CYS A 40 -4.55 11.00 18.03
C CYS A 40 -3.92 9.69 17.54
N LEU A 41 -4.49 8.54 17.83
CA LEU A 41 -3.93 7.24 17.42
C LEU A 41 -3.99 7.05 15.91
N ASP A 42 -5.12 7.39 15.28
CA ASP A 42 -5.25 7.28 13.82
C ASP A 42 -4.32 8.23 13.09
N GLU A 43 -4.15 9.45 13.60
CA GLU A 43 -3.19 10.40 13.04
C GLU A 43 -1.75 9.90 13.17
N VAL A 44 -1.39 9.33 14.33
CA VAL A 44 -0.06 8.76 14.56
C VAL A 44 0.18 7.54 13.66
N ILE A 45 -0.80 6.66 13.52
CA ILE A 45 -0.71 5.48 12.65
C ILE A 45 -0.57 5.92 11.18
N ASN A 46 -1.37 6.88 10.73
CA ASN A 46 -1.31 7.40 9.37
C ASN A 46 0.01 8.13 9.10
N TRP A 47 0.51 8.90 10.06
CA TRP A 47 1.82 9.52 9.99
C TRP A 47 2.93 8.45 9.92
N GLY A 48 2.87 7.43 10.76
CA GLY A 48 3.82 6.31 10.74
C GLY A 48 3.83 5.58 9.40
N ARG A 49 2.65 5.27 8.84
CA ARG A 49 2.52 4.65 7.51
C ARG A 49 3.05 5.53 6.39
N SER A 50 2.74 6.83 6.40
CA SER A 50 3.20 7.76 5.36
C SER A 50 4.72 7.90 5.30
N ASN A 51 5.41 7.70 6.44
CA ASN A 51 6.86 7.80 6.55
C ASN A 51 7.58 6.44 6.49
N SER A 52 6.86 5.33 6.35
CA SER A 52 7.43 3.97 6.31
C SER A 52 6.63 3.06 5.40
N LEU A 53 6.50 3.44 4.13
CA LEU A 53 5.85 2.62 3.10
C LEU A 53 6.86 1.63 2.51
N TRP A 54 6.50 0.36 2.51
CA TRP A 54 7.37 -0.72 2.00
C TRP A 54 6.99 -1.11 0.59
N PRO A 55 7.88 -0.88 -0.40
CA PRO A 55 7.61 -1.18 -1.79
C PRO A 55 7.77 -2.66 -2.13
N LEU A 56 6.85 -3.18 -2.94
CA LEU A 56 7.05 -4.36 -3.76
C LEU A 56 7.54 -3.91 -5.14
N THR A 57 8.75 -4.30 -5.51
CA THR A 57 9.33 -3.91 -6.79
C THR A 57 8.93 -4.89 -7.90
N PHE A 58 8.36 -4.37 -8.98
CA PHE A 58 8.04 -5.14 -10.18
C PHE A 58 8.60 -4.44 -11.41
N ALA A 59 9.82 -4.82 -11.78
CA ALA A 59 10.57 -4.24 -12.87
C ALA A 59 10.74 -5.22 -14.03
N THR A 60 10.30 -4.85 -15.23
CA THR A 60 10.28 -5.72 -16.40
C THR A 60 11.15 -5.23 -17.57
N SER A 61 11.53 -3.96 -17.60
CA SER A 61 12.32 -3.40 -18.70
C SER A 61 13.12 -2.15 -18.27
N CYS A 62 13.54 -1.31 -19.21
CA CYS A 62 14.45 -0.18 -18.95
C CYS A 62 14.00 0.79 -17.85
N CYS A 63 12.70 0.99 -17.64
CA CYS A 63 12.20 1.78 -16.51
C CYS A 63 12.55 1.17 -15.14
N GLY A 64 12.87 -0.13 -15.10
CA GLY A 64 13.41 -0.78 -13.90
C GLY A 64 14.81 -0.30 -13.53
N ILE A 65 15.64 0.05 -14.52
CA ILE A 65 16.98 0.64 -14.30
C ILE A 65 16.83 2.06 -13.76
N GLU A 66 15.90 2.83 -14.30
CA GLU A 66 15.56 4.18 -13.78
C GLU A 66 15.07 4.08 -12.32
N PHE A 67 14.24 3.10 -12.03
CA PHE A 67 13.79 2.81 -10.67
C PHE A 67 14.97 2.50 -9.72
N MET A 68 15.95 1.70 -10.15
CA MET A 68 17.17 1.45 -9.39
C MET A 68 17.98 2.73 -9.18
N ALA A 69 18.04 3.60 -10.19
CA ALA A 69 18.73 4.88 -10.09
C ALA A 69 18.07 5.82 -9.06
N VAL A 70 16.75 5.78 -8.92
CA VAL A 70 16.03 6.54 -7.90
C VAL A 70 16.31 6.02 -6.49
N GLY A 71 16.53 4.70 -6.34
CA GLY A 71 16.99 4.08 -5.09
C GLY A 71 18.49 4.26 -4.80
N ALA A 72 19.26 4.81 -5.75
CA ALA A 72 20.70 5.04 -5.58
C ALA A 72 21.00 6.33 -4.80
N ALA A 73 22.25 6.49 -4.40
CA ALA A 73 22.73 7.53 -3.49
C ALA A 73 22.36 8.98 -3.86
N ARG A 74 22.10 9.28 -5.14
CA ARG A 74 21.76 10.64 -5.59
C ARG A 74 20.36 11.06 -5.16
N TYR A 75 19.36 10.16 -5.21
CA TYR A 75 17.95 10.45 -4.94
C TYR A 75 17.47 9.81 -3.67
N ASP A 76 17.87 8.58 -3.44
CA ASP A 76 17.72 7.77 -2.24
C ASP A 76 16.33 7.78 -1.59
N PHE A 77 15.53 6.79 -1.88
CA PHE A 77 14.20 6.59 -1.29
C PHE A 77 14.23 6.44 0.24
N ALA A 78 15.38 6.04 0.82
CA ALA A 78 15.53 5.88 2.26
C ALA A 78 15.19 7.18 3.01
N ARG A 79 15.47 8.33 2.43
CA ARG A 79 15.14 9.65 3.01
C ARG A 79 13.64 9.86 3.25
N PHE A 80 12.81 9.13 2.50
CA PHE A 80 11.36 9.20 2.59
C PHE A 80 10.76 7.97 3.30
N GLY A 81 11.59 7.10 3.85
CA GLY A 81 11.16 5.89 4.53
C GLY A 81 10.82 4.70 3.61
N PHE A 82 11.21 4.73 2.33
CA PHE A 82 10.87 3.70 1.33
C PHE A 82 12.03 2.76 1.00
N GLU A 83 12.98 2.58 1.91
CA GLU A 83 14.16 1.77 1.67
C GLU A 83 13.87 0.27 1.64
N VAL A 84 12.94 -0.18 2.46
CA VAL A 84 12.74 -1.61 2.70
C VAL A 84 11.92 -2.25 1.60
N ALA A 85 12.58 -2.64 0.49
CA ALA A 85 11.94 -3.42 -0.55
C ALA A 85 11.58 -4.83 -0.04
N ARG A 86 10.32 -5.21 -0.19
CA ARG A 86 9.83 -6.53 0.23
C ARG A 86 9.63 -7.44 -0.97
N ALA A 87 10.14 -8.67 -0.87
CA ALA A 87 9.92 -9.70 -1.87
C ALA A 87 8.54 -10.38 -1.71
N SER A 88 7.93 -10.28 -0.51
CA SER A 88 6.61 -10.83 -0.23
C SER A 88 5.52 -9.78 -0.43
N PRO A 89 4.52 -10.02 -1.29
CA PRO A 89 3.38 -9.10 -1.47
C PRO A 89 2.61 -8.82 -0.19
N ARG A 90 2.53 -9.79 0.71
CA ARG A 90 1.81 -9.67 2.00
C ARG A 90 2.45 -8.70 2.98
N GLN A 91 3.72 -8.35 2.77
CA GLN A 91 4.48 -7.44 3.63
C GLN A 91 4.70 -6.08 2.96
N ALA A 92 4.18 -5.87 1.76
CA ALA A 92 4.34 -4.64 1.02
C ALA A 92 3.07 -3.79 1.09
N ASP A 93 3.24 -2.48 1.23
CA ASP A 93 2.16 -1.51 1.28
C ASP A 93 1.76 -1.02 -0.12
N PHE A 94 2.72 -0.99 -1.05
CA PHE A 94 2.45 -0.60 -2.42
C PHE A 94 3.32 -1.36 -3.42
N ILE A 95 2.85 -1.48 -4.66
CA ILE A 95 3.60 -2.09 -5.75
C ILE A 95 4.05 -1.03 -6.75
N MET A 96 5.35 -1.03 -7.07
CA MET A 96 5.90 -0.19 -8.15
C MET A 96 6.07 -1.03 -9.41
N VAL A 97 5.27 -0.71 -10.42
CA VAL A 97 5.31 -1.38 -11.72
C VAL A 97 6.13 -0.55 -12.68
N ALA A 98 7.35 -1.00 -13.01
CA ALA A 98 8.28 -0.29 -13.87
C ALA A 98 8.56 -1.06 -15.15
N GLY A 99 8.12 -0.51 -16.29
CA GLY A 99 8.40 -1.06 -17.60
C GLY A 99 7.20 -1.62 -18.34
N THR A 100 7.47 -2.36 -19.41
CA THR A 100 6.46 -2.92 -20.30
C THR A 100 5.82 -4.16 -19.71
N ILE A 101 4.51 -4.21 -19.68
CA ILE A 101 3.74 -5.37 -19.22
C ILE A 101 3.14 -6.08 -20.43
N THR A 102 3.48 -7.34 -20.57
CA THR A 102 2.89 -8.19 -21.60
C THR A 102 1.59 -8.84 -21.11
N HIS A 103 0.70 -9.20 -22.05
CA HIS A 103 -0.50 -9.96 -21.72
C HIS A 103 -0.23 -11.25 -20.95
N LYS A 104 0.94 -11.87 -21.18
CA LYS A 104 1.37 -13.07 -20.45
C LYS A 104 1.75 -12.78 -19.00
N MET A 105 2.28 -11.58 -18.72
CA MET A 105 2.68 -11.15 -17.36
C MET A 105 1.55 -10.48 -16.59
N ALA A 106 0.57 -9.94 -17.27
CA ALA A 106 -0.55 -9.23 -16.63
C ALA A 106 -1.29 -10.09 -15.56
N PRO A 107 -1.61 -11.37 -15.79
CA PRO A 107 -2.22 -12.22 -14.76
C PRO A 107 -1.32 -12.45 -13.54
N VAL A 108 0.00 -12.45 -13.71
CA VAL A 108 0.96 -12.58 -12.60
C VAL A 108 0.93 -11.32 -11.76
N LEU A 109 1.01 -10.16 -12.41
CA LEU A 109 0.93 -8.86 -11.73
C LEU A 109 -0.38 -8.72 -10.95
N ARG A 110 -1.51 -9.13 -11.54
CA ARG A 110 -2.81 -9.11 -10.87
C ARG A 110 -2.82 -9.99 -9.62
N ARG A 111 -2.25 -11.20 -9.68
CA ARG A 111 -2.15 -12.09 -8.51
C ARG A 111 -1.29 -11.48 -7.40
N LEU A 112 -0.18 -10.82 -7.76
CA LEU A 112 0.66 -10.13 -6.77
C LEU A 112 -0.11 -9.01 -6.07
N TYR A 113 -0.86 -8.23 -6.84
CA TYR A 113 -1.72 -7.18 -6.29
C TYR A 113 -2.80 -7.74 -5.35
N ASP A 114 -3.47 -8.82 -5.75
CA ASP A 114 -4.52 -9.45 -4.94
C ASP A 114 -3.96 -10.08 -3.64
N GLN A 115 -2.67 -10.41 -3.61
CA GLN A 115 -1.99 -10.94 -2.42
C GLN A 115 -1.51 -9.86 -1.45
N MET A 116 -1.52 -8.60 -1.84
CA MET A 116 -1.14 -7.50 -0.96
C MET A 116 -2.23 -7.24 0.08
N ALA A 117 -1.79 -6.80 1.27
CA ALA A 117 -2.70 -6.38 2.32
C ALA A 117 -3.33 -5.02 2.01
N ASP A 118 -4.55 -4.79 2.46
CA ASP A 118 -5.20 -3.49 2.36
C ASP A 118 -4.77 -2.56 3.53
N PRO A 119 -4.64 -1.27 3.30
CA PRO A 119 -4.73 -0.53 2.05
C PRO A 119 -3.51 -0.74 1.15
N LYS A 120 -3.74 -0.91 -0.14
CA LYS A 120 -2.69 -1.20 -1.13
C LYS A 120 -2.73 -0.19 -2.28
N TYR A 121 -1.55 0.18 -2.75
CA TYR A 121 -1.40 1.19 -3.79
C TYR A 121 -0.58 0.66 -4.95
N VAL A 122 -0.81 1.22 -6.15
CA VAL A 122 -0.05 0.89 -7.36
C VAL A 122 0.56 2.16 -7.91
N ILE A 123 1.86 2.13 -8.18
CA ILE A 123 2.57 3.22 -8.84
C ILE A 123 3.09 2.71 -10.18
N ALA A 124 2.53 3.22 -11.27
CA ALA A 124 3.03 2.95 -12.63
C ALA A 124 4.21 3.87 -12.95
N VAL A 125 5.37 3.27 -13.22
CA VAL A 125 6.62 3.98 -13.50
C VAL A 125 7.01 3.85 -14.97
N GLY A 126 7.07 4.99 -15.64
CA GLY A 126 7.45 5.07 -17.06
C GLY A 126 6.30 4.91 -18.04
N GLY A 127 6.48 5.45 -19.25
CA GLY A 127 5.44 5.51 -20.27
C GLY A 127 4.84 4.15 -20.66
N CYS A 128 5.63 3.08 -20.59
CA CYS A 128 5.14 1.73 -20.90
C CYS A 128 4.13 1.23 -19.86
N ALA A 129 4.37 1.45 -18.57
CA ALA A 129 3.45 1.06 -17.51
C ALA A 129 2.20 1.94 -17.47
N ILE A 130 2.33 3.23 -17.81
CA ILE A 130 1.22 4.20 -17.77
C ILE A 130 0.25 4.01 -18.94
N SER A 131 0.77 3.80 -20.16
CA SER A 131 -0.06 3.83 -21.37
C SER A 131 0.38 2.88 -22.48
N GLY A 132 1.29 1.94 -22.20
CA GLY A 132 1.92 1.10 -23.21
C GLY A 132 3.08 1.77 -23.95
N GLY A 133 3.26 3.08 -23.81
CA GLY A 133 4.38 3.86 -24.37
C GLY A 133 4.58 3.63 -25.88
N PRO A 134 5.84 3.43 -26.33
CA PRO A 134 6.15 3.18 -27.74
C PRO A 134 5.51 1.89 -28.28
N PHE A 135 5.14 0.96 -27.39
CA PHE A 135 4.61 -0.36 -27.73
C PHE A 135 3.09 -0.45 -27.67
N LYS A 136 2.39 0.66 -27.52
CA LYS A 136 0.92 0.74 -27.37
C LYS A 136 0.15 -0.01 -28.48
N LYS A 137 0.71 -0.07 -29.69
CA LYS A 137 0.08 -0.77 -30.83
C LYS A 137 0.50 -2.23 -30.95
N SER A 138 1.31 -2.75 -30.04
CA SER A 138 1.76 -4.12 -30.06
C SER A 138 0.69 -5.06 -29.55
N TYR A 139 0.53 -6.20 -30.21
CA TYR A 139 -0.49 -7.21 -29.86
C TYR A 139 -0.17 -7.95 -28.54
N HIS A 140 1.05 -7.85 -28.03
CA HIS A 140 1.40 -8.51 -26.76
C HIS A 140 1.40 -7.57 -25.55
N VAL A 141 1.34 -6.29 -25.72
CA VAL A 141 1.55 -5.31 -24.65
C VAL A 141 0.21 -4.80 -24.14
N VAL A 142 0.10 -4.75 -22.82
CA VAL A 142 -1.04 -4.13 -22.14
C VAL A 142 -0.88 -2.60 -22.19
N ASN A 143 -1.94 -1.88 -22.54
CA ASN A 143 -1.92 -0.44 -22.68
C ASN A 143 -2.12 0.31 -21.35
N GLY A 144 -1.29 -0.01 -20.38
CA GLY A 144 -1.32 0.56 -19.03
C GLY A 144 -1.70 -0.46 -17.96
N VAL A 145 -1.38 -0.16 -16.71
CA VAL A 145 -1.54 -1.02 -15.54
C VAL A 145 -2.62 -0.46 -14.63
#